data_a3ee49c34da9fab2e084ee2cf0e7d956
#
_entry.id   a3ee49c34da9fab2e084ee2cf0e7d956
#
_cell.length_a   1.000
_cell.length_b   1.000
_cell.length_c   1.000
_cell.angle_alpha   90.00
_cell.angle_beta   90.00
_cell.angle_gamma   90.00
#
_symmetry.space_group_name_H-M   'P 1'
#
loop_
_entity.id
_entity.type
_entity.pdbx_description
1 polymer ?
#
loop_
_entity_poly.entity_id
_entity_poly.type
_entity_poly.pdbx_seq_one_letter_code
_entity_poly.pdbx_strand_id
1 'polypeptide(L)'
;GVTEIDFLDKFTSRMFGYQLELFAAKKNPLTARIRHILKSRQIGLTYYFAAEAFMDAVLTGDNQIFLSASRAQSEVFRSYIVAFAAQWFDIELSGNPIILSKDGKPWAELRFLSTNSNTAQSYHGHVYIDEVFWIPNFQKLQTVASAMASHAKWRLTYFSTPSAVTHQAYPYWTGEEFRNSKRGKKAGPWPSEAQIHAGALCPDGQWRKVITIQDAIAGGCNLFDLERLQLEYDEERFEQLFMCKFIDSTQAAFALTDLERCYSDLGLWTDYDPDSPRPFDNRPVWLGYDPSRTRDDATCVVVAPPLEPGGKFRILEKHSWRGTSFTHQAKQIEKLCERFNVQHIGIDITGVGYGVFDLVKDFFPRATPIHYSLEAKNALVLKAQDVIQGKRIEWDAGWTEVAAAFLSIKRGTTASGLITYSASRTEATGHADVAWSIMHALAHEPLNTNKRR
;
A
#
# COMPACT_ATOMS: atom_id res chain seq x y z
N GLY A 1 -2.99 -29.54 -24.55
CA GLY A 1 -2.63 -28.16 -24.19
C GLY A 1 -3.79 -27.44 -23.53
N VAL A 2 -3.51 -26.52 -22.66
CA VAL A 2 -4.50 -25.69 -21.97
C VAL A 2 -5.09 -24.69 -22.96
N THR A 3 -6.39 -24.59 -23.03
CA THR A 3 -7.10 -23.65 -23.93
C THR A 3 -7.65 -22.45 -23.18
N GLU A 4 -8.07 -21.41 -23.91
CA GLU A 4 -8.75 -20.25 -23.30
C GLU A 4 -10.02 -20.69 -22.57
N ILE A 5 -10.74 -21.69 -23.12
CA ILE A 5 -11.95 -22.24 -22.49
C ILE A 5 -11.62 -22.85 -21.12
N ASP A 6 -10.52 -23.61 -21.03
CA ASP A 6 -10.09 -24.22 -19.76
C ASP A 6 -9.83 -23.15 -18.68
N PHE A 7 -9.24 -22.02 -19.06
CA PHE A 7 -9.05 -20.88 -18.15
C PHE A 7 -10.36 -20.21 -17.83
N LEU A 8 -11.20 -19.93 -18.81
CA LEU A 8 -12.48 -19.25 -18.61
C LEU A 8 -13.39 -20.03 -17.68
N ASP A 9 -13.47 -21.34 -17.80
CA ASP A 9 -14.25 -22.19 -16.91
C ASP A 9 -13.75 -22.10 -15.45
N LYS A 10 -12.44 -22.05 -15.25
CA LYS A 10 -11.81 -21.93 -13.92
C LYS A 10 -11.94 -20.54 -13.32
N PHE A 11 -11.97 -19.52 -14.14
CA PHE A 11 -11.81 -18.12 -13.76
C PHE A 11 -13.11 -17.34 -13.76
N THR A 12 -13.94 -17.44 -14.81
CA THR A 12 -15.17 -16.64 -14.95
C THR A 12 -16.20 -16.91 -13.88
N SER A 13 -16.28 -18.15 -13.38
CA SER A 13 -17.18 -18.49 -12.26
C SER A 13 -16.83 -17.78 -10.96
N ARG A 14 -15.66 -17.16 -10.87
CA ARG A 14 -15.13 -16.46 -9.69
C ARG A 14 -14.87 -14.97 -9.94
N MET A 15 -15.05 -14.49 -11.17
CA MET A 15 -14.87 -13.07 -11.51
C MET A 15 -16.10 -12.26 -11.16
N PHE A 16 -15.85 -11.11 -10.56
CA PHE A 16 -16.85 -10.06 -10.38
C PHE A 16 -17.07 -9.26 -11.67
N GLY A 17 -18.19 -8.55 -11.78
CA GLY A 17 -18.57 -7.81 -12.98
C GLY A 17 -17.52 -6.79 -13.42
N TYR A 18 -16.94 -6.05 -12.51
CA TYR A 18 -15.87 -5.08 -12.82
C TYR A 18 -14.57 -5.76 -13.29
N GLN A 19 -14.28 -6.99 -12.86
CA GLN A 19 -13.15 -7.76 -13.39
C GLN A 19 -13.41 -8.23 -14.81
N LEU A 20 -14.64 -8.63 -15.12
CA LEU A 20 -15.05 -8.98 -16.49
C LEU A 20 -14.96 -7.77 -17.44
N GLU A 21 -15.27 -6.57 -16.96
CA GLU A 21 -15.09 -5.33 -17.74
C GLU A 21 -13.61 -5.07 -18.07
N LEU A 22 -12.71 -5.30 -17.12
CA LEU A 22 -11.27 -5.19 -17.35
C LEU A 22 -10.77 -6.23 -18.36
N PHE A 23 -11.32 -7.44 -18.32
CA PHE A 23 -11.02 -8.47 -19.28
C PHE A 23 -11.50 -8.12 -20.69
N ALA A 24 -12.69 -7.54 -20.81
CA ALA A 24 -13.20 -7.04 -22.08
C ALA A 24 -12.31 -5.90 -22.63
N ALA A 25 -11.86 -4.98 -21.78
CA ALA A 25 -10.93 -3.92 -22.17
C ALA A 25 -9.58 -4.47 -22.66
N LYS A 26 -9.07 -5.54 -22.05
CA LYS A 26 -7.86 -6.24 -22.50
C LYS A 26 -8.02 -6.81 -23.92
N LYS A 27 -9.17 -7.35 -24.23
CA LYS A 27 -9.46 -7.96 -25.55
C LYS A 27 -9.73 -6.93 -26.65
N ASN A 28 -10.08 -5.71 -26.31
CA ASN A 28 -10.35 -4.65 -27.27
C ASN A 28 -9.04 -3.95 -27.68
N PRO A 29 -8.63 -4.01 -28.96
CA PRO A 29 -7.38 -3.40 -29.42
C PRO A 29 -7.31 -1.88 -29.19
N LEU A 30 -8.46 -1.20 -29.12
CA LEU A 30 -8.51 0.25 -28.89
C LEU A 30 -8.19 0.62 -27.43
N THR A 31 -8.47 -0.27 -26.46
CA THR A 31 -8.34 0.01 -25.03
C THR A 31 -7.24 -0.82 -24.34
N ALA A 32 -6.71 -1.82 -25.02
CA ALA A 32 -5.80 -2.78 -24.41
C ALA A 32 -4.39 -2.25 -24.16
N ARG A 33 -3.91 -1.33 -25.02
CA ARG A 33 -2.49 -0.95 -25.08
C ARG A 33 -1.98 -0.33 -23.78
N ILE A 34 -2.66 0.68 -23.29
CA ILE A 34 -2.33 1.34 -22.01
C ILE A 34 -3.62 1.51 -21.23
N ARG A 35 -3.70 0.85 -20.08
CA ARG A 35 -4.83 0.91 -19.16
C ARG A 35 -4.38 1.57 -17.87
N HIS A 36 -5.15 2.51 -17.35
CA HIS A 36 -4.89 3.18 -16.10
C HIS A 36 -6.15 3.13 -15.21
N ILE A 37 -6.07 2.39 -14.12
CA ILE A 37 -7.22 2.10 -13.26
C ILE A 37 -6.99 2.69 -11.88
N LEU A 38 -7.88 3.58 -11.47
CA LEU A 38 -7.99 4.08 -10.09
C LEU A 38 -9.01 3.23 -9.36
N LYS A 39 -8.62 2.64 -8.25
CA LYS A 39 -9.41 1.60 -7.60
C LYS A 39 -9.56 1.79 -6.11
N SER A 40 -10.65 1.26 -5.56
CA SER A 40 -10.83 1.05 -4.13
C SER A 40 -9.82 0.03 -3.57
N ARG A 41 -9.58 0.09 -2.27
CA ARG A 41 -8.80 -0.94 -1.56
C ARG A 41 -9.52 -2.30 -1.59
N GLN A 42 -8.72 -3.36 -1.56
CA GLN A 42 -9.14 -4.76 -1.30
C GLN A 42 -10.25 -5.31 -2.21
N ILE A 43 -10.38 -4.80 -3.41
CA ILE A 43 -11.38 -5.29 -4.37
C ILE A 43 -10.86 -6.39 -5.31
N GLY A 44 -9.71 -6.97 -5.01
CA GLY A 44 -9.18 -8.15 -5.72
C GLY A 44 -8.57 -7.85 -7.07
N LEU A 45 -8.07 -6.63 -7.35
CA LEU A 45 -7.44 -6.34 -8.64
C LEU A 45 -6.05 -6.96 -8.78
N THR A 46 -5.27 -7.05 -7.72
CA THR A 46 -3.98 -7.77 -7.75
C THR A 46 -4.20 -9.24 -8.12
N TYR A 47 -5.19 -9.88 -7.50
CA TYR A 47 -5.63 -11.24 -7.84
C TYR A 47 -6.05 -11.33 -9.30
N TYR A 48 -6.89 -10.42 -9.77
CA TYR A 48 -7.37 -10.40 -11.15
C TYR A 48 -6.22 -10.25 -12.16
N PHE A 49 -5.33 -9.27 -11.98
CA PHE A 49 -4.23 -9.05 -12.92
C PHE A 49 -3.20 -10.17 -12.91
N ALA A 50 -2.97 -10.80 -11.76
CA ALA A 50 -2.16 -12.03 -11.69
C ALA A 50 -2.76 -13.14 -12.55
N ALA A 51 -4.07 -13.35 -12.48
CA ALA A 51 -4.76 -14.36 -13.29
C ALA A 51 -4.81 -13.99 -14.78
N GLU A 52 -5.06 -12.72 -15.12
CA GLU A 52 -5.01 -12.23 -16.51
C GLU A 52 -3.64 -12.48 -17.15
N ALA A 53 -2.57 -12.14 -16.44
CA ALA A 53 -1.22 -12.32 -16.92
C ALA A 53 -0.83 -13.79 -17.03
N PHE A 54 -1.21 -14.61 -16.06
CA PHE A 54 -0.96 -16.05 -16.11
C PHE A 54 -1.66 -16.71 -17.30
N MET A 55 -2.93 -16.41 -17.52
CA MET A 55 -3.66 -16.90 -18.69
C MET A 55 -3.00 -16.49 -19.98
N ASP A 56 -2.62 -15.21 -20.11
CA ASP A 56 -1.99 -14.68 -21.31
C ASP A 56 -0.65 -15.36 -21.58
N ALA A 57 0.19 -15.53 -20.57
CA ALA A 57 1.48 -16.21 -20.68
C ALA A 57 1.33 -17.67 -21.16
N VAL A 58 0.36 -18.40 -20.60
CA VAL A 58 0.12 -19.80 -20.99
C VAL A 58 -0.40 -19.91 -22.42
N LEU A 59 -1.34 -19.06 -22.81
CA LEU A 59 -2.00 -19.14 -24.11
C LEU A 59 -1.17 -18.59 -25.27
N THR A 60 -0.43 -17.49 -25.04
CA THR A 60 0.28 -16.77 -26.09
C THR A 60 1.79 -16.99 -26.08
N GLY A 61 2.38 -17.38 -24.95
CA GLY A 61 3.82 -17.40 -24.77
C GLY A 61 4.44 -16.02 -24.54
N ASP A 62 3.63 -14.98 -24.38
CA ASP A 62 4.11 -13.63 -24.14
C ASP A 62 4.62 -13.47 -22.72
N ASN A 63 5.76 -12.79 -22.58
CA ASN A 63 6.34 -12.48 -21.29
C ASN A 63 5.47 -11.49 -20.52
N GLN A 64 5.44 -11.66 -19.19
CA GLN A 64 4.70 -10.82 -18.26
C GLN A 64 5.67 -10.25 -17.23
N ILE A 65 5.56 -8.94 -16.96
CA ILE A 65 6.43 -8.25 -16.03
C ILE A 65 5.56 -7.51 -15.00
N PHE A 66 5.79 -7.82 -13.72
CA PHE A 66 5.15 -7.13 -12.61
C PHE A 66 6.17 -6.21 -11.98
N LEU A 67 5.85 -4.92 -11.92
CA LEU A 67 6.69 -3.90 -11.33
C LEU A 67 5.96 -3.28 -10.15
N SER A 68 6.54 -3.40 -8.97
CA SER A 68 5.99 -2.88 -7.72
C SER A 68 7.02 -2.04 -6.98
N ALA A 69 6.58 -1.29 -5.97
CA ALA A 69 7.46 -0.44 -5.19
C ALA A 69 8.51 -1.24 -4.40
N SER A 70 8.20 -2.48 -4.03
CA SER A 70 9.13 -3.36 -3.31
C SER A 70 9.05 -4.81 -3.83
N ARG A 71 10.08 -5.61 -3.51
CA ARG A 71 10.09 -7.05 -3.77
C ARG A 71 8.96 -7.77 -3.05
N ALA A 72 8.69 -7.40 -1.81
CA ALA A 72 7.62 -8.00 -1.01
C ALA A 72 6.26 -7.82 -1.69
N GLN A 73 6.00 -6.65 -2.28
CA GLN A 73 4.77 -6.37 -3.01
C GLN A 73 4.70 -7.15 -4.34
N SER A 74 5.79 -7.24 -5.09
CA SER A 74 5.86 -8.06 -6.31
C SER A 74 5.61 -9.54 -6.03
N GLU A 75 6.07 -10.04 -4.88
CA GLU A 75 5.89 -11.42 -4.47
C GLU A 75 4.42 -11.81 -4.27
N VAL A 76 3.54 -10.87 -4.01
CA VAL A 76 2.09 -11.12 -3.93
C VAL A 76 1.55 -11.63 -5.27
N PHE A 77 1.94 -11.01 -6.38
CA PHE A 77 1.58 -11.50 -7.72
C PHE A 77 2.09 -12.90 -7.99
N ARG A 78 3.35 -13.13 -7.64
CA ARG A 78 3.98 -14.44 -7.80
C ARG A 78 3.24 -15.51 -7.02
N SER A 79 2.90 -15.23 -5.78
CA SER A 79 2.16 -16.16 -4.91
C SER A 79 0.80 -16.52 -5.48
N TYR A 80 0.07 -15.58 -6.04
CA TYR A 80 -1.20 -15.86 -6.72
C TYR A 80 -1.02 -16.76 -7.93
N ILE A 81 -0.03 -16.50 -8.76
CA ILE A 81 0.24 -17.29 -9.97
C ILE A 81 0.63 -18.72 -9.62
N VAL A 82 1.49 -18.90 -8.62
CA VAL A 82 1.86 -20.24 -8.11
C VAL A 82 0.62 -20.98 -7.61
N ALA A 83 -0.26 -20.30 -6.86
CA ALA A 83 -1.49 -20.86 -6.36
C ALA A 83 -2.47 -21.25 -7.49
N PHE A 84 -2.62 -20.41 -8.51
CA PHE A 84 -3.48 -20.70 -9.67
C PHE A 84 -3.00 -21.93 -10.43
N ALA A 85 -1.71 -22.05 -10.69
CA ALA A 85 -1.13 -23.19 -11.37
C ALA A 85 -1.39 -24.50 -10.59
N ALA A 86 -1.19 -24.47 -9.27
CA ALA A 86 -1.43 -25.61 -8.42
C ALA A 86 -2.92 -25.99 -8.33
N GLN A 87 -3.80 -25.03 -8.08
CA GLN A 87 -5.23 -25.27 -7.87
C GLN A 87 -6.01 -25.57 -9.14
N TRP A 88 -5.64 -24.97 -10.27
CA TRP A 88 -6.39 -25.11 -11.51
C TRP A 88 -5.86 -26.19 -12.42
N PHE A 89 -4.57 -26.47 -12.39
CA PHE A 89 -3.91 -27.36 -13.36
C PHE A 89 -3.02 -28.42 -12.70
N ASP A 90 -2.94 -28.46 -11.37
CA ASP A 90 -2.06 -29.40 -10.65
C ASP A 90 -0.59 -29.29 -11.09
N ILE A 91 -0.14 -28.06 -11.31
CA ILE A 91 1.22 -27.76 -11.74
C ILE A 91 1.93 -26.96 -10.63
N GLU A 92 3.12 -27.41 -10.25
CA GLU A 92 4.00 -26.69 -9.33
C GLU A 92 4.92 -25.75 -10.08
N LEU A 93 4.80 -24.44 -9.80
CA LEU A 93 5.65 -23.39 -10.35
C LEU A 93 6.58 -22.84 -9.28
N SER A 94 7.79 -22.47 -9.69
CA SER A 94 8.81 -21.91 -8.80
C SER A 94 9.71 -20.93 -9.54
N GLY A 95 10.54 -20.22 -8.77
CA GLY A 95 11.53 -19.29 -9.31
C GLY A 95 11.02 -17.87 -9.47
N ASN A 96 11.95 -16.96 -9.76
CA ASN A 96 11.77 -15.60 -10.22
C ASN A 96 12.93 -15.24 -11.17
N PRO A 97 12.69 -15.26 -12.51
CA PRO A 97 11.41 -15.42 -13.17
C PRO A 97 10.82 -16.83 -13.03
N ILE A 98 9.49 -16.91 -13.08
CA ILE A 98 8.82 -18.18 -13.38
C ILE A 98 8.94 -18.41 -14.87
N ILE A 99 9.47 -19.58 -15.27
CA ILE A 99 9.62 -19.95 -16.67
C ILE A 99 8.59 -21.02 -17.01
N LEU A 100 7.66 -20.69 -17.89
CA LEU A 100 6.72 -21.66 -18.44
C LEU A 100 7.39 -22.36 -19.64
N SER A 101 7.20 -23.69 -19.71
CA SER A 101 7.75 -24.49 -20.80
C SER A 101 6.63 -25.16 -21.61
N LYS A 102 6.82 -25.26 -22.92
CA LYS A 102 5.95 -25.98 -23.84
C LYS A 102 6.81 -26.91 -24.69
N ASP A 103 6.45 -28.19 -24.70
CA ASP A 103 7.18 -29.21 -25.45
C ASP A 103 8.69 -29.26 -25.13
N GLY A 104 9.03 -29.07 -23.84
CA GLY A 104 10.41 -29.06 -23.35
C GLY A 104 11.22 -27.82 -23.66
N LYS A 105 10.60 -26.77 -24.22
CA LYS A 105 11.26 -25.50 -24.55
C LYS A 105 10.66 -24.34 -23.74
N PRO A 106 11.45 -23.30 -23.39
CA PRO A 106 10.92 -22.09 -22.78
C PRO A 106 9.81 -21.49 -23.67
N TRP A 107 8.69 -21.15 -23.04
CA TRP A 107 7.50 -20.61 -23.70
C TRP A 107 7.24 -19.17 -23.32
N ALA A 108 7.15 -18.86 -22.01
CA ALA A 108 6.94 -17.54 -21.47
C ALA A 108 7.67 -17.38 -20.14
N GLU A 109 8.03 -16.15 -19.82
CA GLU A 109 8.62 -15.77 -18.54
C GLU A 109 7.70 -14.79 -17.82
N LEU A 110 7.51 -15.02 -16.52
CA LEU A 110 6.83 -14.09 -15.61
C LEU A 110 7.85 -13.57 -14.61
N ARG A 111 8.14 -12.27 -14.68
CA ARG A 111 9.14 -11.57 -13.86
C ARG A 111 8.48 -10.68 -12.82
N PHE A 112 9.04 -10.71 -11.62
CA PHE A 112 8.53 -9.95 -10.47
C PHE A 112 9.64 -9.01 -10.00
N LEU A 113 9.52 -7.73 -10.32
CA LEU A 113 10.56 -6.72 -10.16
C LEU A 113 10.09 -5.61 -9.20
N SER A 114 11.07 -4.97 -8.57
CA SER A 114 10.84 -3.72 -7.83
C SER A 114 11.35 -2.53 -8.65
N THR A 115 10.83 -1.34 -8.34
CA THR A 115 11.26 -0.08 -8.96
C THR A 115 12.73 0.27 -8.69
N ASN A 116 13.35 -0.39 -7.71
CA ASN A 116 14.77 -0.27 -7.41
C ASN A 116 15.67 -1.15 -8.29
N SER A 117 15.09 -1.96 -9.18
CA SER A 117 15.86 -2.81 -10.09
C SER A 117 16.51 -1.97 -11.19
N ASN A 118 17.84 -1.91 -11.19
CA ASN A 118 18.60 -1.19 -12.22
C ASN A 118 18.54 -1.85 -13.61
N THR A 119 18.04 -3.08 -13.69
CA THR A 119 17.97 -3.87 -14.93
C THR A 119 16.58 -4.02 -15.49
N ALA A 120 15.55 -3.41 -14.88
CA ALA A 120 14.17 -3.55 -15.30
C ALA A 120 13.96 -3.20 -16.78
N GLN A 121 14.56 -2.13 -17.24
CA GLN A 121 14.46 -1.66 -18.64
C GLN A 121 15.02 -2.63 -19.70
N SER A 122 15.79 -3.64 -19.30
CA SER A 122 16.35 -4.64 -20.23
C SER A 122 15.38 -5.77 -20.57
N TYR A 123 14.27 -5.88 -19.85
CA TYR A 123 13.24 -6.88 -20.09
C TYR A 123 12.09 -6.32 -20.92
N HIS A 124 11.45 -7.19 -21.71
CA HIS A 124 10.34 -6.83 -22.58
C HIS A 124 9.17 -7.79 -22.39
N GLY A 125 7.98 -7.24 -22.35
CA GLY A 125 6.74 -7.99 -22.15
C GLY A 125 5.55 -7.11 -21.85
N HIS A 126 4.43 -7.73 -21.52
CA HIS A 126 3.29 -7.03 -20.95
C HIS A 126 3.64 -6.59 -19.51
N VAL A 127 3.40 -5.32 -19.19
CA VAL A 127 3.83 -4.72 -17.92
C VAL A 127 2.62 -4.37 -17.07
N TYR A 128 2.68 -4.75 -15.80
CA TYR A 128 1.70 -4.40 -14.77
C TYR A 128 2.41 -3.64 -13.66
N ILE A 129 1.90 -2.44 -13.32
CA ILE A 129 2.45 -1.59 -12.27
C ILE A 129 1.39 -1.34 -11.21
N ASP A 130 1.64 -1.86 -10.01
CA ASP A 130 0.76 -1.72 -8.86
C ASP A 130 1.11 -0.48 -8.05
N GLU A 131 0.06 0.15 -7.49
CA GLU A 131 0.19 1.27 -6.56
C GLU A 131 1.01 2.46 -7.11
N VAL A 132 0.84 2.78 -8.39
CA VAL A 132 1.59 3.82 -9.10
C VAL A 132 1.50 5.20 -8.42
N PHE A 133 0.37 5.55 -7.80
CA PHE A 133 0.20 6.83 -7.09
C PHE A 133 0.95 6.90 -5.76
N TRP A 134 1.56 5.78 -5.34
CA TRP A 134 2.39 5.72 -4.14
C TRP A 134 3.88 5.57 -4.47
N ILE A 135 4.24 5.45 -5.74
CA ILE A 135 5.63 5.31 -6.19
C ILE A 135 6.21 6.70 -6.50
N PRO A 136 7.33 7.08 -5.87
CA PRO A 136 8.01 8.35 -6.17
C PRO A 136 8.65 8.34 -7.57
N ASN A 137 8.97 9.52 -8.10
CA ASN A 137 9.60 9.70 -9.41
C ASN A 137 8.80 9.07 -10.56
N PHE A 138 7.54 9.41 -10.66
CA PHE A 138 6.63 8.87 -11.66
C PHE A 138 7.16 9.00 -13.10
N GLN A 139 7.79 10.10 -13.47
CA GLN A 139 8.35 10.27 -14.82
C GLN A 139 9.44 9.24 -15.14
N LYS A 140 10.31 8.94 -14.18
CA LYS A 140 11.31 7.88 -14.32
C LYS A 140 10.65 6.51 -14.45
N LEU A 141 9.66 6.23 -13.63
CA LEU A 141 8.88 4.99 -13.68
C LEU A 141 8.21 4.81 -15.05
N GLN A 142 7.57 5.86 -15.56
CA GLN A 142 6.90 5.88 -16.85
C GLN A 142 7.89 5.60 -17.99
N THR A 143 9.08 6.17 -17.95
CA THR A 143 10.14 5.93 -18.92
C THR A 143 10.58 4.47 -18.94
N VAL A 144 10.82 3.88 -17.77
CA VAL A 144 11.22 2.47 -17.63
C VAL A 144 10.10 1.55 -18.12
N ALA A 145 8.87 1.80 -17.71
CA ALA A 145 7.70 1.01 -18.12
C ALA A 145 7.46 1.06 -19.63
N SER A 146 7.57 2.24 -20.23
CA SER A 146 7.43 2.43 -21.68
C SER A 146 8.53 1.71 -22.44
N ALA A 147 9.76 1.66 -21.94
CA ALA A 147 10.86 0.92 -22.54
C ALA A 147 10.59 -0.60 -22.52
N MET A 148 10.12 -1.16 -21.42
CA MET A 148 9.77 -2.57 -21.29
C MET A 148 8.61 -2.96 -22.22
N ALA A 149 7.64 -2.08 -22.40
CA ALA A 149 6.46 -2.26 -23.24
C ALA A 149 6.57 -1.52 -24.60
N SER A 150 7.77 -1.37 -25.14
CA SER A 150 8.02 -0.55 -26.34
C SER A 150 7.41 -1.09 -27.63
N HIS A 151 7.32 -2.40 -27.78
CA HIS A 151 6.66 -3.01 -28.93
C HIS A 151 5.14 -2.82 -28.90
N ALA A 152 4.53 -2.56 -30.05
CA ALA A 152 3.11 -2.29 -30.18
C ALA A 152 2.19 -3.40 -29.62
N LYS A 153 2.67 -4.63 -29.57
CA LYS A 153 1.91 -5.76 -29.00
C LYS A 153 1.87 -5.78 -27.47
N TRP A 154 2.82 -5.14 -26.80
CA TRP A 154 2.91 -5.15 -25.34
C TRP A 154 1.90 -4.20 -24.72
N ARG A 155 1.18 -4.68 -23.72
CA ARG A 155 0.26 -3.88 -22.92
C ARG A 155 1.00 -3.32 -21.71
N LEU A 156 0.61 -2.11 -21.30
CA LEU A 156 1.05 -1.44 -20.09
C LEU A 156 -0.17 -1.14 -19.23
N THR A 157 -0.20 -1.67 -18.04
CA THR A 157 -1.33 -1.50 -17.11
C THR A 157 -0.86 -0.89 -15.81
N TYR A 158 -1.41 0.28 -15.48
CA TYR A 158 -1.27 0.92 -14.17
C TYR A 158 -2.54 0.73 -13.38
N PHE A 159 -2.43 0.37 -12.11
CA PHE A 159 -3.58 0.32 -11.22
C PHE A 159 -3.17 0.70 -9.80
N SER A 160 -3.99 1.51 -9.14
CA SER A 160 -3.62 2.11 -7.87
C SER A 160 -4.81 2.60 -7.07
N THR A 161 -4.68 2.60 -5.76
CA THR A 161 -5.47 3.46 -4.88
C THR A 161 -4.98 4.89 -4.98
N PRO A 162 -5.83 5.91 -4.73
CA PRO A 162 -5.41 7.30 -4.77
C PRO A 162 -4.49 7.65 -3.61
N SER A 163 -3.48 8.47 -3.87
CA SER A 163 -2.66 9.11 -2.85
C SER A 163 -3.06 10.59 -2.70
N ALA A 164 -2.10 11.49 -2.63
CA ALA A 164 -2.36 12.93 -2.52
C ALA A 164 -2.36 13.62 -3.88
N VAL A 165 -3.10 14.72 -4.00
CA VAL A 165 -3.12 15.59 -5.19
C VAL A 165 -1.73 16.17 -5.53
N THR A 166 -0.80 16.15 -4.58
CA THR A 166 0.59 16.60 -4.76
C THR A 166 1.49 15.55 -5.41
N HIS A 167 1.02 14.31 -5.60
CA HIS A 167 1.81 13.27 -6.26
C HIS A 167 2.05 13.59 -7.75
N GLN A 168 3.24 13.27 -8.27
CA GLN A 168 3.63 13.55 -9.66
C GLN A 168 2.70 12.91 -10.69
N ALA A 169 2.10 11.78 -10.39
CA ALA A 169 1.17 11.10 -11.30
C ALA A 169 -0.23 11.72 -11.34
N TYR A 170 -0.57 12.63 -10.42
CA TYR A 170 -1.90 13.24 -10.38
C TYR A 170 -2.21 14.07 -11.62
N PRO A 171 -1.34 14.99 -12.11
CA PRO A 171 -1.57 15.71 -13.36
C PRO A 171 -1.66 14.79 -14.58
N TYR A 172 -0.96 13.67 -14.56
CA TYR A 172 -1.04 12.66 -15.60
C TYR A 172 -2.41 11.96 -15.58
N TRP A 173 -2.90 11.58 -14.41
CA TRP A 173 -4.21 10.97 -14.25
C TRP A 173 -5.36 11.89 -14.67
N THR A 174 -5.31 13.16 -14.28
CA THR A 174 -6.34 14.17 -14.62
C THR A 174 -6.29 14.63 -16.07
N GLY A 175 -5.22 14.29 -16.78
CA GLY A 175 -4.99 14.76 -18.15
C GLY A 175 -4.45 16.18 -18.25
N GLU A 176 -4.20 16.86 -17.13
CA GLU A 176 -3.66 18.23 -17.13
C GLU A 176 -2.31 18.30 -17.83
N GLU A 177 -1.42 17.35 -17.56
CA GLU A 177 -0.10 17.24 -18.19
C GLU A 177 -0.24 17.14 -19.71
N PHE A 178 -1.11 16.27 -20.22
CA PHE A 178 -1.33 16.10 -21.64
C PHE A 178 -1.96 17.34 -22.28
N ARG A 179 -3.02 17.88 -21.67
CA ARG A 179 -3.72 19.06 -22.20
C ARG A 179 -2.82 20.30 -22.32
N ASN A 180 -1.83 20.42 -21.43
CA ASN A 180 -0.85 21.51 -21.46
C ASN A 180 0.26 21.28 -22.48
N SER A 181 0.40 20.08 -23.02
CA SER A 181 1.39 19.75 -24.06
C SER A 181 0.98 20.30 -25.44
N LYS A 182 1.96 20.40 -26.36
CA LYS A 182 1.71 20.79 -27.74
C LYS A 182 0.70 19.88 -28.46
N ARG A 183 0.72 18.59 -28.15
CA ARG A 183 -0.22 17.60 -28.73
C ARG A 183 -1.62 17.76 -28.11
N GLY A 184 -1.68 17.92 -26.81
CA GLY A 184 -2.94 18.03 -26.10
C GLY A 184 -3.74 19.28 -26.45
N LYS A 185 -3.06 20.40 -26.76
CA LYS A 185 -3.71 21.64 -27.23
C LYS A 185 -4.42 21.48 -28.58
N LYS A 186 -4.05 20.49 -29.37
CA LYS A 186 -4.63 20.18 -30.68
C LYS A 186 -5.57 18.96 -30.64
N ALA A 187 -5.64 18.28 -29.50
CA ALA A 187 -6.46 17.09 -29.32
C ALA A 187 -7.93 17.44 -29.08
N GLY A 188 -8.80 16.43 -29.19
CA GLY A 188 -10.20 16.56 -28.84
C GLY A 188 -10.42 16.76 -27.33
N PRO A 189 -11.68 16.94 -26.90
CA PRO A 189 -12.01 17.19 -25.51
C PRO A 189 -11.63 16.01 -24.60
N TRP A 190 -11.18 16.32 -23.39
CA TRP A 190 -10.95 15.32 -22.36
C TRP A 190 -12.29 14.75 -21.86
N PRO A 191 -12.41 13.44 -21.64
CA PRO A 191 -13.65 12.86 -21.12
C PRO A 191 -14.04 13.44 -19.76
N SER A 192 -15.35 13.49 -19.49
CA SER A 192 -15.87 13.88 -18.18
C SER A 192 -15.48 12.86 -17.10
N GLU A 193 -15.58 13.26 -15.83
CA GLU A 193 -15.35 12.34 -14.71
C GLU A 193 -16.28 11.11 -14.77
N ALA A 194 -17.56 11.30 -15.14
CA ALA A 194 -18.50 10.20 -15.30
C ALA A 194 -18.09 9.23 -16.42
N GLN A 195 -17.58 9.74 -17.52
CA GLN A 195 -17.08 8.92 -18.63
C GLN A 195 -15.85 8.14 -18.24
N ILE A 196 -14.90 8.75 -17.52
CA ILE A 196 -13.71 8.08 -17.00
C ILE A 196 -14.10 7.03 -15.96
N HIS A 197 -15.06 7.32 -15.08
CA HIS A 197 -15.56 6.35 -14.11
C HIS A 197 -16.08 5.09 -14.83
N ALA A 198 -16.84 5.25 -15.88
CA ALA A 198 -17.35 4.13 -16.68
C ALA A 198 -16.29 3.40 -17.51
N GLY A 199 -15.16 4.03 -17.75
CA GLY A 199 -14.09 3.58 -18.65
C GLY A 199 -14.10 4.31 -19.98
N ALA A 200 -13.07 5.11 -20.24
CA ALA A 200 -12.97 5.93 -21.42
C ALA A 200 -11.56 5.93 -22.04
N LEU A 201 -11.50 5.84 -23.35
CA LEU A 201 -10.27 6.09 -24.09
C LEU A 201 -10.05 7.60 -24.15
N CYS A 202 -8.94 8.06 -23.58
CA CYS A 202 -8.61 9.47 -23.50
C CYS A 202 -7.77 9.92 -24.71
N PRO A 203 -7.74 11.25 -25.01
CA PRO A 203 -6.98 11.78 -26.16
C PRO A 203 -5.48 11.52 -26.14
N ASP A 204 -4.90 11.20 -24.98
CA ASP A 204 -3.50 10.76 -24.85
C ASP A 204 -3.27 9.29 -25.26
N GLY A 205 -4.30 8.61 -25.72
CA GLY A 205 -4.24 7.21 -26.15
C GLY A 205 -4.36 6.20 -25.01
N GLN A 206 -4.65 6.64 -23.79
CA GLN A 206 -4.78 5.77 -22.62
C GLN A 206 -6.23 5.58 -22.23
N TRP A 207 -6.57 4.35 -21.85
CA TRP A 207 -7.87 4.02 -21.32
C TRP A 207 -7.84 4.18 -19.79
N ARG A 208 -8.76 5.01 -19.26
CA ARG A 208 -8.88 5.25 -17.82
C ARG A 208 -10.21 4.75 -17.30
N LYS A 209 -10.19 4.20 -16.12
CA LYS A 209 -11.37 3.70 -15.42
C LYS A 209 -11.23 3.93 -13.91
N VAL A 210 -12.36 4.17 -13.25
CA VAL A 210 -12.46 4.22 -11.78
C VAL A 210 -13.33 3.07 -11.31
N ILE A 211 -12.88 2.35 -10.28
CA ILE A 211 -13.63 1.26 -9.65
C ILE A 211 -13.73 1.55 -8.16
N THR A 212 -14.87 2.06 -7.72
CA THR A 212 -15.18 2.31 -6.32
C THR A 212 -15.64 1.04 -5.63
N ILE A 213 -15.77 1.07 -4.30
CA ILE A 213 -16.38 -0.04 -3.56
C ILE A 213 -17.84 -0.27 -3.97
N GLN A 214 -18.56 0.79 -4.31
CA GLN A 214 -19.94 0.68 -4.81
C GLN A 214 -19.98 -0.05 -6.16
N ASP A 215 -19.06 0.26 -7.05
CA ASP A 215 -18.92 -0.49 -8.33
C ASP A 215 -18.59 -1.95 -8.09
N ALA A 216 -17.71 -2.22 -7.13
CA ALA A 216 -17.35 -3.60 -6.79
C ALA A 216 -18.55 -4.38 -6.26
N ILE A 217 -19.33 -3.82 -5.36
CA ILE A 217 -20.56 -4.44 -4.80
C ILE A 217 -21.60 -4.62 -5.90
N ALA A 218 -21.83 -3.63 -6.74
CA ALA A 218 -22.74 -3.73 -7.88
C ALA A 218 -22.29 -4.81 -8.87
N GLY A 219 -20.99 -5.07 -8.98
CA GLY A 219 -20.41 -6.15 -9.79
C GLY A 219 -20.42 -7.53 -9.13
N GLY A 220 -21.03 -7.66 -7.95
CA GLY A 220 -21.18 -8.94 -7.24
C GLY A 220 -20.16 -9.22 -6.16
N CYS A 221 -19.25 -8.26 -5.84
CA CYS A 221 -18.32 -8.41 -4.73
C CYS A 221 -19.08 -8.44 -3.40
N ASN A 222 -18.99 -9.57 -2.71
CA ASN A 222 -19.69 -9.81 -1.43
C ASN A 222 -18.72 -9.85 -0.23
N LEU A 223 -17.50 -9.34 -0.41
CA LEU A 223 -16.47 -9.35 0.64
C LEU A 223 -16.69 -8.26 1.70
N PHE A 224 -17.55 -7.29 1.43
CA PHE A 224 -17.76 -6.11 2.27
C PHE A 224 -19.20 -5.93 2.68
N ASP A 225 -19.38 -5.45 3.91
CA ASP A 225 -20.59 -4.82 4.39
C ASP A 225 -20.42 -3.30 4.31
N LEU A 226 -21.08 -2.67 3.32
CA LEU A 226 -20.92 -1.25 3.03
C LEU A 226 -21.37 -0.37 4.20
N GLU A 227 -22.52 -0.69 4.81
CA GLU A 227 -23.05 0.10 5.95
C GLU A 227 -22.07 0.06 7.12
N ARG A 228 -21.52 -1.11 7.39
CA ARG A 228 -20.52 -1.28 8.44
C ARG A 228 -19.26 -0.47 8.17
N LEU A 229 -18.73 -0.51 6.93
CA LEU A 229 -17.56 0.29 6.55
C LEU A 229 -17.82 1.79 6.69
N GLN A 230 -19.00 2.28 6.31
CA GLN A 230 -19.38 3.69 6.48
C GLN A 230 -19.48 4.12 7.95
N LEU A 231 -19.80 3.20 8.85
CA LEU A 231 -19.81 3.45 10.30
C LEU A 231 -18.41 3.38 10.92
N GLU A 232 -17.51 2.61 10.33
CA GLU A 232 -16.16 2.38 10.86
C GLU A 232 -15.17 3.48 10.47
N TYR A 233 -15.38 4.14 9.33
CA TYR A 233 -14.49 5.18 8.82
C TYR A 233 -15.18 6.54 8.83
N ASP A 234 -14.40 7.61 9.12
CA ASP A 234 -14.89 8.95 8.87
C ASP A 234 -15.11 9.19 7.36
N GLU A 235 -15.93 10.19 7.04
CA GLU A 235 -16.33 10.45 5.66
C GLU A 235 -15.12 10.68 4.73
N GLU A 236 -14.14 11.46 5.18
CA GLU A 236 -12.96 11.78 4.36
C GLU A 236 -12.11 10.53 4.10
N ARG A 237 -11.92 9.71 5.12
CA ARG A 237 -11.16 8.47 5.04
C ARG A 237 -11.88 7.43 4.18
N PHE A 238 -13.20 7.30 4.36
CA PHE A 238 -14.02 6.42 3.52
C PHE A 238 -13.93 6.82 2.05
N GLU A 239 -14.05 8.10 1.73
CA GLU A 239 -13.95 8.63 0.38
C GLU A 239 -12.58 8.32 -0.25
N GLN A 240 -11.49 8.49 0.48
CA GLN A 240 -10.15 8.20 -0.01
C GLN A 240 -9.92 6.70 -0.22
N LEU A 241 -10.24 5.88 0.76
CA LEU A 241 -9.93 4.44 0.72
C LEU A 241 -10.84 3.65 -0.23
N PHE A 242 -12.12 4.00 -0.29
CA PHE A 242 -13.15 3.20 -0.93
C PHE A 242 -13.83 3.87 -2.11
N MET A 243 -13.88 5.21 -2.16
CA MET A 243 -14.54 5.97 -3.23
C MET A 243 -13.55 6.63 -4.19
N CYS A 244 -12.27 6.29 -4.09
CA CYS A 244 -11.21 6.71 -5.01
C CYS A 244 -10.96 8.23 -5.06
N LYS A 245 -11.20 8.95 -3.97
CA LYS A 245 -10.84 10.37 -3.89
C LYS A 245 -9.40 10.57 -3.46
N PHE A 246 -8.69 11.43 -4.17
CA PHE A 246 -7.34 11.83 -3.78
C PHE A 246 -7.37 12.67 -2.50
N ILE A 247 -6.32 12.53 -1.69
CA ILE A 247 -6.17 13.26 -0.44
C ILE A 247 -5.79 14.71 -0.75
N ASP A 248 -6.55 15.65 -0.18
CA ASP A 248 -6.13 17.05 -0.09
C ASP A 248 -5.15 17.19 1.08
N SER A 249 -3.88 17.36 0.76
CA SER A 249 -2.79 17.44 1.73
C SER A 249 -2.47 18.88 2.20
N THR A 250 -3.31 19.87 1.89
CA THR A 250 -3.07 21.29 2.21
C THR A 250 -2.87 21.53 3.71
N GLN A 251 -3.57 20.79 4.57
CA GLN A 251 -3.50 20.89 6.03
C GLN A 251 -2.78 19.72 6.69
N ALA A 252 -2.18 18.83 5.90
CA ALA A 252 -1.46 17.67 6.44
C ALA A 252 -0.23 18.10 7.25
N ALA A 253 -0.03 17.46 8.39
CA ALA A 253 1.15 17.67 9.22
C ALA A 253 2.43 17.08 8.59
N PHE A 254 2.28 16.16 7.64
CA PHE A 254 3.36 15.48 6.93
C PHE A 254 3.21 15.66 5.43
N ALA A 255 4.31 15.96 4.73
CA ALA A 255 4.33 16.05 3.28
C ALA A 255 4.57 14.67 2.63
N LEU A 256 3.83 14.35 1.56
CA LEU A 256 4.02 13.09 0.84
C LEU A 256 5.46 12.90 0.37
N THR A 257 6.11 13.95 -0.14
CA THR A 257 7.50 13.90 -0.60
C THR A 257 8.48 13.51 0.51
N ASP A 258 8.25 13.93 1.74
CA ASP A 258 9.06 13.54 2.89
C ASP A 258 8.84 12.07 3.27
N LEU A 259 7.59 11.61 3.23
CA LEU A 259 7.23 10.21 3.46
C LEU A 259 7.84 9.28 2.40
N GLU A 260 7.77 9.65 1.14
CA GLU A 260 8.34 8.87 0.03
C GLU A 260 9.86 8.66 0.17
N ARG A 261 10.57 9.62 0.76
CA ARG A 261 12.01 9.49 1.02
C ARG A 261 12.36 8.46 2.11
N CYS A 262 11.36 8.03 2.87
CA CYS A 262 11.51 6.99 3.89
C CYS A 262 11.24 5.57 3.36
N TYR A 263 10.87 5.43 2.10
CA TYR A 263 10.59 4.13 1.48
C TYR A 263 11.86 3.30 1.34
N SER A 264 11.75 2.01 1.66
CA SER A 264 12.78 1.00 1.50
C SER A 264 12.17 -0.29 0.93
N ASP A 265 13.00 -1.29 0.74
CA ASP A 265 12.56 -2.61 0.32
C ASP A 265 12.95 -3.62 1.42
N LEU A 266 11.95 -4.09 2.18
CA LEU A 266 12.12 -5.05 3.27
C LEU A 266 12.77 -6.35 2.78
N GLY A 267 12.49 -6.76 1.55
CA GLY A 267 13.08 -7.94 0.94
C GLY A 267 14.59 -7.84 0.70
N LEU A 268 15.18 -6.64 0.79
CA LEU A 268 16.63 -6.41 0.68
C LEU A 268 17.34 -6.41 2.04
N TRP A 269 16.62 -6.42 3.16
CA TRP A 269 17.21 -6.47 4.49
C TRP A 269 17.68 -7.88 4.81
N THR A 270 18.98 -8.05 4.90
CA THR A 270 19.62 -9.37 5.12
C THR A 270 19.69 -9.77 6.59
N ASP A 271 19.47 -8.83 7.51
CA ASP A 271 19.54 -9.01 8.96
C ASP A 271 18.16 -9.24 9.61
N TYR A 272 17.11 -9.32 8.81
CA TYR A 272 15.74 -9.58 9.23
C TYR A 272 15.13 -10.72 8.40
N ASP A 273 14.67 -11.76 9.07
CA ASP A 273 13.99 -12.91 8.46
C ASP A 273 12.64 -13.16 9.16
N PRO A 274 11.52 -12.78 8.53
CA PRO A 274 10.19 -12.91 9.13
C PRO A 274 9.78 -14.37 9.42
N ASP A 275 10.37 -15.32 8.72
CA ASP A 275 10.05 -16.75 8.83
C ASP A 275 10.87 -17.45 9.94
N SER A 276 11.87 -16.79 10.47
CA SER A 276 12.67 -17.29 11.58
C SER A 276 11.89 -17.18 12.91
N PRO A 277 12.05 -18.14 13.85
CA PRO A 277 11.56 -18.01 15.23
C PRO A 277 12.10 -16.77 15.97
N ARG A 278 13.28 -16.32 15.59
CA ARG A 278 13.91 -15.07 16.07
C ARG A 278 14.23 -14.19 14.86
N PRO A 279 13.26 -13.44 14.34
CA PRO A 279 13.41 -12.73 13.06
C PRO A 279 14.56 -11.71 13.01
N PHE A 280 14.97 -11.18 14.14
CA PHE A 280 15.99 -10.14 14.27
C PHE A 280 17.10 -10.52 15.27
N ASP A 281 17.30 -11.82 15.46
CA ASP A 281 18.21 -12.39 16.43
C ASP A 281 18.00 -11.81 17.85
N ASN A 282 19.05 -11.34 18.51
CA ASN A 282 18.97 -10.72 19.83
C ASN A 282 19.09 -9.19 19.79
N ARG A 283 18.97 -8.59 18.62
CA ARG A 283 19.00 -7.13 18.46
C ARG A 283 17.78 -6.49 19.09
N PRO A 284 17.94 -5.33 19.74
CA PRO A 284 16.81 -4.65 20.39
C PRO A 284 15.77 -4.17 19.38
N VAL A 285 14.50 -4.27 19.77
CA VAL A 285 13.38 -3.65 19.09
C VAL A 285 12.51 -2.89 20.06
N TRP A 286 11.77 -1.91 19.56
CA TRP A 286 10.77 -1.15 20.30
C TRP A 286 9.40 -1.40 19.70
N LEU A 287 8.41 -1.59 20.58
CA LEU A 287 7.03 -1.72 20.16
C LEU A 287 6.27 -0.42 20.40
N GLY A 288 5.47 -0.02 19.44
CA GLY A 288 4.45 1.00 19.59
C GLY A 288 3.08 0.36 19.45
N TYR A 289 2.18 0.63 20.38
CA TYR A 289 0.85 0.05 20.37
C TYR A 289 -0.22 1.14 20.53
N ASP A 290 -1.17 1.11 19.61
CA ASP A 290 -2.37 1.94 19.64
C ASP A 290 -3.60 1.05 19.79
N PRO A 291 -4.15 0.89 21.01
CA PRO A 291 -5.38 0.14 21.22
C PRO A 291 -6.55 0.95 20.67
N SER A 292 -7.26 0.41 19.71
CA SER A 292 -8.41 1.11 19.17
C SER A 292 -9.64 0.98 20.06
N ARG A 293 -10.55 1.94 19.95
CA ARG A 293 -11.84 1.94 20.65
C ARG A 293 -12.83 1.04 19.91
N THR A 294 -13.33 0.05 20.60
CA THR A 294 -14.55 -0.76 20.39
C THR A 294 -14.81 -1.49 19.08
N ARG A 295 -14.34 -1.10 17.91
CA ARG A 295 -14.57 -1.79 16.62
C ARG A 295 -13.44 -1.62 15.60
N ASP A 296 -12.51 -0.74 15.89
CA ASP A 296 -11.39 -0.43 15.02
C ASP A 296 -10.23 -1.41 15.19
N ASP A 297 -9.27 -1.35 14.30
CA ASP A 297 -8.07 -2.19 14.39
C ASP A 297 -7.14 -1.66 15.49
N ALA A 298 -6.82 -2.49 16.47
CA ALA A 298 -5.68 -2.26 17.33
C ALA A 298 -4.40 -2.49 16.52
N THR A 299 -3.46 -1.56 16.57
CA THR A 299 -2.24 -1.61 15.76
C THR A 299 -0.99 -1.67 16.62
N CYS A 300 -0.12 -2.61 16.31
CA CYS A 300 1.19 -2.74 16.93
C CYS A 300 2.27 -2.76 15.86
N VAL A 301 3.33 -1.96 16.04
CA VAL A 301 4.50 -1.96 15.17
C VAL A 301 5.73 -2.43 15.91
N VAL A 302 6.60 -3.14 15.18
CA VAL A 302 7.92 -3.55 15.64
C VAL A 302 8.96 -2.69 14.94
N VAL A 303 9.69 -1.89 15.71
CA VAL A 303 10.65 -0.92 15.20
C VAL A 303 12.05 -1.26 15.68
N ALA A 304 12.99 -1.41 14.74
CA ALA A 304 14.41 -1.49 15.05
C ALA A 304 14.95 -0.08 15.31
N PRO A 305 15.46 0.22 16.52
CA PRO A 305 16.03 1.52 16.82
C PRO A 305 17.37 1.71 16.11
N PRO A 306 17.87 2.96 15.98
CA PRO A 306 19.19 3.22 15.45
C PRO A 306 20.29 2.51 16.22
N LEU A 307 21.29 1.97 15.52
CA LEU A 307 22.48 1.38 16.13
C LEU A 307 23.38 2.42 16.76
N GLU A 308 23.36 3.64 16.23
CA GLU A 308 24.13 4.78 16.70
C GLU A 308 23.23 6.01 16.87
N PRO A 309 23.55 6.93 17.79
CA PRO A 309 22.80 8.18 17.96
C PRO A 309 22.64 8.92 16.61
N GLY A 310 21.41 9.31 16.27
CA GLY A 310 21.10 9.97 14.99
C GLY A 310 21.00 9.04 13.78
N GLY A 311 21.16 7.74 13.94
CA GLY A 311 20.97 6.75 12.89
C GLY A 311 19.51 6.52 12.53
N LYS A 312 19.26 5.53 11.67
CA LYS A 312 17.91 5.26 11.14
C LYS A 312 17.15 4.24 11.96
N PHE A 313 15.87 4.49 12.14
CA PHE A 313 14.86 3.52 12.55
C PHE A 313 14.41 2.69 11.35
N ARG A 314 14.01 1.44 11.59
CA ARG A 314 13.38 0.59 10.58
C ARG A 314 12.11 -0.03 11.14
N ILE A 315 11.01 0.06 10.40
CA ILE A 315 9.78 -0.63 10.78
C ILE A 315 9.86 -2.05 10.21
N LEU A 316 10.06 -3.04 11.09
CA LEU A 316 10.21 -4.43 10.70
C LEU A 316 8.89 -5.13 10.46
N GLU A 317 7.90 -4.90 11.33
CA GLU A 317 6.57 -5.53 11.27
C GLU A 317 5.49 -4.53 11.69
N LYS A 318 4.32 -4.73 11.15
CA LYS A 318 3.09 -4.07 11.59
C LYS A 318 1.99 -5.11 11.73
N HIS A 319 1.26 -5.05 12.81
CA HIS A 319 0.17 -5.97 13.14
C HIS A 319 -1.10 -5.18 13.42
N SER A 320 -2.21 -5.68 12.93
CA SER A 320 -3.54 -5.12 13.19
C SER A 320 -4.48 -6.22 13.68
N TRP A 321 -5.18 -5.94 14.80
CA TRP A 321 -6.11 -6.89 15.41
C TRP A 321 -7.48 -6.23 15.55
N ARG A 322 -8.46 -6.74 14.83
CA ARG A 322 -9.79 -6.18 14.77
C ARG A 322 -10.76 -6.96 15.65
N GLY A 323 -11.59 -6.23 16.41
CA GLY A 323 -12.67 -6.82 17.19
C GLY A 323 -12.20 -7.82 18.26
N THR A 324 -10.95 -7.74 18.70
CA THR A 324 -10.35 -8.65 19.65
C THR A 324 -10.49 -8.17 21.08
N SER A 325 -10.55 -9.10 22.04
CA SER A 325 -10.52 -8.77 23.46
C SER A 325 -9.16 -8.21 23.89
N PHE A 326 -9.14 -7.48 24.99
CA PHE A 326 -7.89 -6.97 25.58
C PHE A 326 -6.92 -8.10 25.95
N THR A 327 -7.46 -9.22 26.45
CA THR A 327 -6.68 -10.42 26.76
C THR A 327 -6.00 -10.98 25.52
N HIS A 328 -6.72 -11.05 24.39
CA HIS A 328 -6.15 -11.50 23.12
C HIS A 328 -5.07 -10.56 22.61
N GLN A 329 -5.32 -9.25 22.65
CA GLN A 329 -4.35 -8.22 22.24
C GLN A 329 -3.06 -8.30 23.09
N ALA A 330 -3.19 -8.38 24.41
CA ALA A 330 -2.05 -8.53 25.30
C ALA A 330 -1.27 -9.82 25.02
N LYS A 331 -1.96 -10.91 24.70
CA LYS A 331 -1.33 -12.19 24.34
C LYS A 331 -0.56 -12.12 23.02
N GLN A 332 -1.06 -11.38 22.04
CA GLN A 332 -0.33 -11.15 20.77
C GLN A 332 0.95 -10.32 21.03
N ILE A 333 0.89 -9.32 21.88
CA ILE A 333 2.08 -8.54 22.28
C ILE A 333 3.08 -9.42 23.03
N GLU A 334 2.62 -10.30 23.92
CA GLU A 334 3.47 -11.28 24.62
C GLU A 334 4.21 -12.18 23.64
N LYS A 335 3.54 -12.68 22.61
CA LYS A 335 4.17 -13.47 21.54
C LYS A 335 5.25 -12.68 20.78
N LEU A 336 5.06 -11.38 20.55
CA LEU A 336 6.10 -10.52 19.97
C LEU A 336 7.31 -10.41 20.92
N CYS A 337 7.11 -10.34 22.22
CA CYS A 337 8.19 -10.36 23.22
C CYS A 337 8.96 -11.68 23.24
N GLU A 338 8.33 -12.79 22.86
CA GLU A 338 8.99 -14.08 22.69
C GLU A 338 9.82 -14.17 21.40
N ARG A 339 9.33 -13.54 20.32
CA ARG A 339 10.00 -13.52 19.02
C ARG A 339 11.14 -12.52 18.92
N PHE A 340 11.05 -11.40 19.61
CA PHE A 340 11.99 -10.28 19.56
C PHE A 340 12.56 -9.95 20.93
N ASN A 341 13.76 -9.39 20.93
CA ASN A 341 14.32 -8.75 22.11
C ASN A 341 13.71 -7.36 22.31
N VAL A 342 12.53 -7.31 22.91
CA VAL A 342 11.79 -6.06 23.12
C VAL A 342 12.40 -5.29 24.31
N GLN A 343 12.83 -4.06 24.05
CA GLN A 343 13.41 -3.18 25.07
C GLN A 343 12.48 -2.03 25.49
N HIS A 344 11.45 -1.76 24.73
CA HIS A 344 10.48 -0.71 24.99
C HIS A 344 9.11 -1.09 24.41
N ILE A 345 8.05 -0.77 25.14
CA ILE A 345 6.66 -0.82 24.67
C ILE A 345 5.99 0.48 25.06
N GLY A 346 5.59 1.29 24.07
CA GLY A 346 4.77 2.49 24.26
C GLY A 346 3.31 2.19 23.96
N ILE A 347 2.41 2.45 24.90
CA ILE A 347 0.98 2.13 24.79
C ILE A 347 0.15 3.36 25.08
N ASP A 348 -0.78 3.71 24.17
CA ASP A 348 -1.81 4.69 24.46
C ASP A 348 -2.76 4.16 25.52
N ILE A 349 -2.85 4.86 26.63
CA ILE A 349 -3.75 4.53 27.73
C ILE A 349 -5.00 5.41 27.78
N THR A 350 -5.20 6.27 26.81
CA THR A 350 -6.34 7.17 26.76
C THR A 350 -7.63 6.36 26.55
N GLY A 351 -8.53 6.41 27.52
CA GLY A 351 -9.76 5.64 27.48
C GLY A 351 -9.54 4.14 27.69
N VAL A 352 -9.90 3.32 26.70
CA VAL A 352 -9.87 1.84 26.80
C VAL A 352 -8.47 1.23 26.86
N GLY A 353 -7.44 1.99 26.52
CA GLY A 353 -6.05 1.51 26.51
C GLY A 353 -5.52 1.05 27.85
N TYR A 354 -6.13 1.49 28.94
CA TYR A 354 -5.77 1.04 30.31
C TYR A 354 -5.90 -0.48 30.49
N GLY A 355 -6.95 -1.08 29.94
CA GLY A 355 -7.17 -2.51 30.09
C GLY A 355 -6.07 -3.37 29.47
N VAL A 356 -5.60 -2.99 28.28
CA VAL A 356 -4.47 -3.68 27.65
C VAL A 356 -3.16 -3.37 28.35
N PHE A 357 -2.94 -2.12 28.74
CA PHE A 357 -1.74 -1.71 29.45
C PHE A 357 -1.51 -2.51 30.75
N ASP A 358 -2.55 -2.67 31.56
CA ASP A 358 -2.45 -3.45 32.78
C ASP A 358 -2.07 -4.91 32.51
N LEU A 359 -2.64 -5.53 31.49
CA LEU A 359 -2.30 -6.90 31.10
C LEU A 359 -0.87 -7.01 30.54
N VAL A 360 -0.40 -6.03 29.80
CA VAL A 360 0.97 -6.01 29.26
C VAL A 360 1.99 -5.84 30.38
N LYS A 361 1.68 -5.06 31.41
CA LYS A 361 2.59 -4.88 32.58
C LYS A 361 2.89 -6.18 33.31
N ASP A 362 2.01 -7.16 33.25
CA ASP A 362 2.21 -8.45 33.91
C ASP A 362 3.45 -9.20 33.36
N PHE A 363 3.71 -9.09 32.07
CA PHE A 363 4.88 -9.71 31.43
C PHE A 363 5.94 -8.71 30.99
N PHE A 364 5.62 -7.43 30.90
CA PHE A 364 6.56 -6.35 30.56
C PHE A 364 6.36 -5.17 31.49
N PRO A 365 6.91 -5.21 32.72
CA PRO A 365 6.67 -4.18 33.76
C PRO A 365 7.14 -2.77 33.38
N ARG A 366 8.08 -2.67 32.43
CA ARG A 366 8.64 -1.40 31.94
C ARG A 366 7.83 -0.77 30.81
N ALA A 367 6.65 -1.27 30.49
CA ALA A 367 5.78 -0.65 29.50
C ALA A 367 5.51 0.82 29.84
N THR A 368 5.60 1.69 28.85
CA THR A 368 5.43 3.13 29.01
C THR A 368 4.00 3.53 28.63
N PRO A 369 3.24 4.08 29.60
CA PRO A 369 1.91 4.59 29.30
C PRO A 369 2.01 5.95 28.59
N ILE A 370 1.18 6.16 27.58
CA ILE A 370 1.07 7.43 26.87
C ILE A 370 -0.37 7.92 27.02
N HIS A 371 -0.55 9.05 27.67
CA HIS A 371 -1.85 9.71 27.80
C HIS A 371 -1.91 10.89 26.82
N TYR A 372 -2.91 10.92 25.95
CA TYR A 372 -3.06 11.95 24.94
C TYR A 372 -3.59 13.27 25.54
N SER A 373 -2.69 14.04 26.12
CA SER A 373 -2.88 15.47 26.28
C SER A 373 -2.52 16.20 24.99
N LEU A 374 -2.90 17.46 24.87
CA LEU A 374 -2.49 18.31 23.76
C LEU A 374 -0.95 18.36 23.63
N GLU A 375 -0.27 18.53 24.74
CA GLU A 375 1.20 18.56 24.80
C GLU A 375 1.82 17.23 24.38
N ALA A 376 1.30 16.09 24.83
CA ALA A 376 1.78 14.77 24.48
C ALA A 376 1.61 14.49 22.98
N LYS A 377 0.45 14.80 22.40
CA LYS A 377 0.22 14.68 20.95
C LYS A 377 1.18 15.54 20.14
N ASN A 378 1.36 16.80 20.54
CA ASN A 378 2.28 17.70 19.87
C ASN A 378 3.71 17.19 19.91
N ALA A 379 4.17 16.67 21.05
CA ALA A 379 5.50 16.10 21.19
C ALA A 379 5.69 14.86 20.28
N LEU A 380 4.70 13.99 20.22
CA LEU A 380 4.72 12.82 19.33
C LEU A 380 4.84 13.21 17.85
N VAL A 381 4.02 14.16 17.41
CA VAL A 381 4.04 14.63 16.00
C VAL A 381 5.34 15.34 15.67
N LEU A 382 5.82 16.22 16.54
CA LEU A 382 7.10 16.91 16.33
C LEU A 382 8.28 15.93 16.23
N LYS A 383 8.29 14.88 17.06
CA LYS A 383 9.30 13.83 16.97
C LYS A 383 9.24 13.10 15.63
N ALA A 384 8.07 12.71 15.19
CA ALA A 384 7.88 12.03 13.91
C ALA A 384 8.26 12.94 12.73
N GLN A 385 7.90 14.22 12.76
CA GLN A 385 8.31 15.20 11.74
C GLN A 385 9.83 15.31 11.65
N ASP A 386 10.52 15.40 12.78
CA ASP A 386 11.99 15.46 12.81
C ASP A 386 12.63 14.21 12.20
N VAL A 387 12.15 13.04 12.59
CA VAL A 387 12.65 11.76 12.10
C VAL A 387 12.37 11.58 10.59
N ILE A 388 11.17 11.87 10.14
CA ILE A 388 10.74 11.69 8.74
C ILE A 388 11.44 12.71 7.82
N GLN A 389 11.46 13.99 8.19
CA GLN A 389 12.15 15.03 7.43
C GLN A 389 13.66 14.81 7.35
N GLY A 390 14.23 14.23 8.41
CA GLY A 390 15.65 13.84 8.45
C GLY A 390 15.97 12.52 7.74
N LYS A 391 15.02 11.85 7.13
CA LYS A 391 15.18 10.51 6.52
C LYS A 391 15.72 9.48 7.52
N ARG A 392 15.33 9.58 8.78
CA ARG A 392 15.84 8.72 9.86
C ARG A 392 14.94 7.52 10.15
N ILE A 393 13.99 7.22 9.28
CA ILE A 393 13.12 6.05 9.38
C ILE A 393 12.93 5.44 8.01
N GLU A 394 12.84 4.11 7.98
CA GLU A 394 12.57 3.34 6.77
C GLU A 394 11.45 2.35 7.02
N TRP A 395 10.58 2.18 6.01
CA TRP A 395 9.59 1.11 5.95
C TRP A 395 9.43 0.61 4.52
N ASP A 396 8.81 -0.56 4.38
CA ASP A 396 8.61 -1.13 3.05
C ASP A 396 7.73 -0.21 2.17
N ALA A 397 8.22 0.09 0.99
CA ALA A 397 7.53 0.95 0.03
C ALA A 397 6.15 0.41 -0.39
N GLY A 398 5.92 -0.89 -0.27
CA GLY A 398 4.62 -1.53 -0.52
C GLY A 398 3.58 -1.30 0.58
N TRP A 399 3.98 -0.78 1.74
CA TRP A 399 3.07 -0.48 2.85
C TRP A 399 2.44 0.90 2.70
N THR A 400 1.60 1.06 1.68
CA THR A 400 0.98 2.34 1.33
C THR A 400 0.13 2.93 2.45
N GLU A 401 -0.43 2.08 3.33
CA GLU A 401 -1.20 2.49 4.49
C GLU A 401 -0.38 3.29 5.52
N VAL A 402 0.93 3.11 5.58
CA VAL A 402 1.80 3.88 6.49
C VAL A 402 1.84 5.34 6.05
N ALA A 403 2.16 5.61 4.80
CA ALA A 403 2.15 6.97 4.27
C ALA A 403 0.75 7.59 4.32
N ALA A 404 -0.29 6.82 3.98
CA ALA A 404 -1.68 7.28 4.06
C ALA A 404 -2.08 7.68 5.48
N ALA A 405 -1.67 6.90 6.48
CA ALA A 405 -1.94 7.20 7.89
C ALA A 405 -1.28 8.52 8.34
N PHE A 406 -0.02 8.74 7.99
CA PHE A 406 0.64 10.02 8.28
C PHE A 406 0.00 11.20 7.56
N LEU A 407 -0.37 11.05 6.29
CA LEU A 407 -1.06 12.08 5.52
C LEU A 407 -2.42 12.46 6.10
N SER A 408 -3.09 11.56 6.81
CA SER A 408 -4.38 11.80 7.44
C SER A 408 -4.30 12.67 8.70
N ILE A 409 -3.10 12.85 9.27
CA ILE A 409 -2.91 13.69 10.45
C ILE A 409 -2.87 15.16 10.00
N LYS A 410 -3.85 15.94 10.48
CA LYS A 410 -4.02 17.35 10.13
C LYS A 410 -3.61 18.25 11.27
N ARG A 411 -3.02 19.38 10.91
CA ARG A 411 -2.76 20.48 11.80
C ARG A 411 -4.00 21.37 11.92
N GLY A 412 -4.40 21.66 13.14
CA GLY A 412 -5.46 22.60 13.44
C GLY A 412 -5.03 23.58 14.54
N THR A 413 -5.95 24.45 14.91
CA THR A 413 -5.77 25.33 16.05
C THR A 413 -6.98 25.25 16.98
N THR A 414 -6.74 25.31 18.29
CA THR A 414 -7.81 25.45 19.30
C THR A 414 -8.42 26.84 19.23
N ALA A 415 -9.57 27.04 19.90
CA ALA A 415 -10.17 28.35 20.08
C ALA A 415 -9.22 29.35 20.77
N SER A 416 -8.29 28.86 21.59
CA SER A 416 -7.25 29.66 22.27
C SER A 416 -6.00 29.90 21.41
N GLY A 417 -5.97 29.42 20.15
CA GLY A 417 -4.86 29.60 19.23
C GLY A 417 -3.71 28.59 19.38
N LEU A 418 -3.86 27.55 20.18
CA LEU A 418 -2.86 26.49 20.33
C LEU A 418 -2.91 25.52 19.17
N ILE A 419 -1.74 25.04 18.72
CA ILE A 419 -1.62 24.04 17.65
C ILE A 419 -2.13 22.69 18.15
N THR A 420 -2.97 22.04 17.35
CA THR A 420 -3.46 20.68 17.56
C THR A 420 -3.16 19.79 16.36
N TYR A 421 -3.11 18.48 16.61
CA TYR A 421 -3.02 17.48 15.55
C TYR A 421 -4.10 16.42 15.75
N SER A 422 -4.84 16.13 14.68
CA SER A 422 -5.90 15.11 14.72
C SER A 422 -5.98 14.38 13.39
N ALA A 423 -6.39 13.11 13.44
CA ALA A 423 -6.61 12.28 12.25
C ALA A 423 -7.97 12.54 11.58
N SER A 424 -8.91 13.21 12.26
CA SER A 424 -10.22 13.59 11.71
C SER A 424 -10.77 14.79 12.45
N ARG A 425 -11.82 15.41 11.87
CA ARG A 425 -12.56 16.51 12.53
C ARG A 425 -13.35 16.06 13.75
N THR A 426 -13.65 14.77 13.87
CA THR A 426 -14.34 14.19 15.01
C THR A 426 -13.39 13.21 15.70
N GLU A 427 -13.10 13.45 16.97
CA GLU A 427 -12.18 12.62 17.80
C GLU A 427 -12.61 11.15 17.94
N ALA A 428 -13.83 10.80 17.48
CA ALA A 428 -14.43 9.48 17.69
C ALA A 428 -14.01 8.43 16.62
N THR A 429 -13.41 8.80 15.50
CA THR A 429 -13.18 7.92 14.33
C THR A 429 -11.80 8.06 13.68
N GLY A 430 -10.79 8.46 14.44
CA GLY A 430 -9.44 8.68 13.92
C GLY A 430 -8.74 7.38 13.48
N HIS A 431 -8.44 7.26 12.18
CA HIS A 431 -7.82 6.07 11.59
C HIS A 431 -6.35 6.25 11.18
N ALA A 432 -5.61 7.00 11.96
CA ALA A 432 -4.15 7.07 11.82
C ALA A 432 -3.43 6.09 12.74
N ASP A 433 -4.05 4.95 13.06
CA ASP A 433 -3.61 4.01 14.08
C ASP A 433 -2.17 3.54 13.89
N VAL A 434 -1.78 3.18 12.65
CA VAL A 434 -0.40 2.76 12.39
C VAL A 434 0.59 3.92 12.55
N ALA A 435 0.22 5.15 12.19
CA ALA A 435 1.07 6.32 12.40
C ALA A 435 1.27 6.63 13.88
N TRP A 436 0.19 6.59 14.68
CA TRP A 436 0.29 6.78 16.13
C TRP A 436 1.09 5.67 16.79
N SER A 437 0.90 4.41 16.39
CA SER A 437 1.71 3.28 16.86
C SER A 437 3.20 3.49 16.60
N ILE A 438 3.57 3.95 15.42
CA ILE A 438 4.95 4.30 15.08
C ILE A 438 5.46 5.41 15.99
N MET A 439 4.67 6.46 16.21
CA MET A 439 5.05 7.58 17.07
C MET A 439 5.24 7.15 18.53
N HIS A 440 4.45 6.18 19.02
CA HIS A 440 4.64 5.61 20.36
C HIS A 440 5.99 4.90 20.51
N ALA A 441 6.44 4.20 19.45
CA ALA A 441 7.77 3.61 19.47
C ALA A 441 8.88 4.67 19.40
N LEU A 442 8.75 5.66 18.50
CA LEU A 442 9.73 6.72 18.31
C LEU A 442 9.90 7.60 19.56
N ALA A 443 8.86 7.74 20.36
CA ALA A 443 8.86 8.57 21.58
C ALA A 443 9.90 8.12 22.62
N HIS A 444 10.39 6.89 22.53
CA HIS A 444 11.45 6.40 23.43
C HIS A 444 12.80 7.07 23.16
N GLU A 445 13.07 7.55 21.96
CA GLU A 445 14.22 8.44 21.69
C GLU A 445 13.84 9.88 22.03
N PRO A 446 14.56 10.56 22.94
CA PRO A 446 14.23 11.93 23.30
C PRO A 446 14.30 12.90 22.12
N LEU A 447 13.45 13.94 22.14
CA LEU A 447 13.56 15.07 21.22
C LEU A 447 14.89 15.78 21.41
N ASN A 448 15.63 16.00 20.32
CA ASN A 448 16.83 16.79 20.35
C ASN A 448 16.47 18.28 20.23
N THR A 449 16.36 18.97 21.36
CA THR A 449 16.01 20.40 21.44
C THR A 449 17.12 21.33 20.93
N ASN A 450 18.35 20.83 20.77
CA ASN A 450 19.51 21.64 20.39
C ASN A 450 19.57 21.94 18.87
N LYS A 451 18.76 21.30 18.05
CA LYS A 451 18.71 21.56 16.59
C LYS A 451 17.82 22.76 16.18
N ARG A 452 17.21 23.44 17.13
CA ARG A 452 16.28 24.56 16.89
C ARG A 452 16.89 25.94 17.17
N ARG A 453 18.23 26.07 17.07
CA ARG A 453 18.88 27.39 17.10
C ARG A 453 19.54 27.68 15.77
#